data_a829a762a2b2cf285482a83fcc291b49
#
_entry.id   a829a762a2b2cf285482a83fcc291b49
#
_cell.length_a   1.000
_cell.length_b   1.000
_cell.length_c   1.000
_cell.angle_alpha   90.00
_cell.angle_beta   90.00
_cell.angle_gamma   90.00
#
_symmetry.space_group_name_H-M   'P 1'
#
loop_
_entity.id
_entity.type
_entity.pdbx_description
1 polymer ?
#
loop_
_entity_poly.entity_id
_entity_poly.type
_entity_poly.pdbx_seq_one_letter_code
_entity_poly.pdbx_strand_id
1 'polypeptide(L)'
;MGEAVTKEIRDRVAILAIDKPKMNQLSGEVFEAMRKHLDAVEADKEIRCVIITGAGEKAFSAGADLASGFGDFSAVDFLKRGQDVWNKVEYFPKPVIAAING
;
A
#
# COMPACT_ATOMS: atom_id res chain seq x y z
N MET A 1 -14.03 11.93 -1.14
CA MET A 1 -12.81 11.44 -0.50
C MET A 1 -12.37 10.16 -1.12
N GLY A 2 -11.14 10.10 -1.57
CA GLY A 2 -10.60 8.90 -2.16
C GLY A 2 -10.09 7.91 -1.11
N GLU A 3 -9.87 6.70 -1.53
CA GLU A 3 -9.22 5.71 -0.69
C GLU A 3 -7.73 5.99 -0.62
N ALA A 4 -7.11 5.65 0.51
CA ALA A 4 -5.67 5.85 0.71
C ALA A 4 -4.83 4.94 -0.20
N VAL A 5 -5.39 3.82 -0.64
CA VAL A 5 -4.80 2.95 -1.66
C VAL A 5 -5.92 2.57 -2.62
N THR A 6 -5.69 2.77 -3.90
CA THR A 6 -6.66 2.40 -4.93
C THR A 6 -6.25 1.09 -5.57
N LYS A 7 -7.22 0.38 -6.13
CA LYS A 7 -6.98 -0.90 -6.81
C LYS A 7 -7.56 -0.86 -8.21
N GLU A 8 -6.74 -1.21 -9.18
CA GLU A 8 -7.18 -1.39 -10.55
C GLU A 8 -6.74 -2.77 -11.02
N ILE A 9 -7.61 -3.47 -11.76
CA ILE A 9 -7.30 -4.80 -12.28
C ILE A 9 -7.16 -4.70 -13.79
N ARG A 10 -6.03 -5.15 -14.33
CA ARG A 10 -5.79 -5.21 -15.78
C ARG A 10 -5.10 -6.52 -16.10
N ASP A 11 -5.72 -7.31 -16.98
CA ASP A 11 -5.10 -8.53 -17.51
C ASP A 11 -4.52 -9.40 -16.40
N ARG A 12 -5.30 -9.62 -15.35
CA ARG A 12 -4.91 -10.45 -14.19
C ARG A 12 -3.80 -9.84 -13.35
N VAL A 13 -3.56 -8.55 -13.48
CA VAL A 13 -2.60 -7.81 -12.67
C VAL A 13 -3.38 -6.83 -11.80
N ALA A 14 -3.14 -6.86 -10.50
CA ALA A 14 -3.70 -5.88 -9.58
C ALA A 14 -2.70 -4.74 -9.44
N ILE A 15 -3.14 -3.52 -9.73
CA ILE A 15 -2.33 -2.33 -9.57
C ILE A 15 -2.83 -1.59 -8.34
N LEU A 16 -2.01 -1.57 -7.30
CA LEU A 16 -2.33 -0.90 -6.05
C LEU A 16 -1.55 0.40 -5.98
N ALA A 17 -2.27 1.52 -5.99
CA ALA A 17 -1.63 2.83 -5.98
C ALA A 17 -1.85 3.50 -4.62
N ILE A 18 -0.77 3.93 -3.98
CA ILE A 18 -0.83 4.73 -2.77
C ILE A 18 -1.32 6.12 -3.18
N ASP A 19 -2.45 6.54 -2.64
CA ASP A 19 -3.08 7.80 -3.02
C ASP A 19 -3.33 8.63 -1.78
N LYS A 20 -2.26 9.19 -1.27
CA LYS A 20 -2.29 10.00 -0.07
C LYS A 20 -1.63 11.35 -0.36
N PRO A 21 -2.40 12.43 -0.39
CA PRO A 21 -1.79 13.75 -0.54
C PRO A 21 -0.88 14.03 0.66
N LYS A 22 0.22 14.67 0.46
CA LYS A 22 0.71 15.25 -0.82
C LYS A 22 1.71 14.36 -1.51
N MET A 23 2.48 13.59 -0.76
CA MET A 23 3.63 12.83 -1.27
C MET A 23 3.48 11.34 -1.02
N ASN A 24 2.24 10.87 -0.93
CA ASN A 24 1.94 9.45 -0.72
C ASN A 24 2.65 8.89 0.52
N GLN A 25 2.56 9.64 1.60
CA GLN A 25 3.19 9.24 2.86
C GLN A 25 2.46 8.06 3.48
N LEU A 26 3.23 7.19 4.12
CA LEU A 26 2.70 5.96 4.71
C LEU A 26 2.13 6.25 6.09
N SER A 27 0.82 6.37 6.14
CA SER A 27 0.08 6.57 7.39
C SER A 27 -0.56 5.25 7.82
N GLY A 28 -1.14 5.24 9.01
CA GLY A 28 -1.91 4.08 9.45
C GLY A 28 -3.05 3.74 8.49
N GLU A 29 -3.66 4.77 7.91
CA GLU A 29 -4.71 4.59 6.92
C GLU A 29 -4.20 3.88 5.66
N VAL A 30 -3.00 4.25 5.20
CA VAL A 30 -2.38 3.61 4.04
C VAL A 30 -2.07 2.15 4.36
N PHE A 31 -1.49 1.87 5.52
CA PHE A 31 -1.17 0.49 5.91
C PHE A 31 -2.43 -0.36 5.98
N GLU A 32 -3.50 0.15 6.58
CA GLU A 32 -4.75 -0.59 6.69
C GLU A 32 -5.37 -0.87 5.32
N ALA A 33 -5.40 0.12 4.45
CA ALA A 33 -5.94 -0.03 3.11
C ALA A 33 -5.10 -1.01 2.28
N MET A 34 -3.78 -0.90 2.37
CA MET A 34 -2.88 -1.81 1.65
C MET A 34 -3.09 -3.25 2.10
N ARG A 35 -3.20 -3.47 3.40
CA ARG A 35 -3.43 -4.81 3.94
C ARG A 35 -4.72 -5.41 3.41
N LYS A 36 -5.79 -4.62 3.39
CA LYS A 36 -7.07 -5.09 2.89
C LYS A 36 -7.02 -5.46 1.42
N HIS A 37 -6.37 -4.63 0.61
CA HIS A 37 -6.24 -4.94 -0.82
C HIS A 37 -5.37 -6.16 -1.05
N LEU A 38 -4.27 -6.31 -0.30
CA LEU A 38 -3.41 -7.47 -0.45
C LEU A 38 -4.13 -8.75 -0.05
N ASP A 39 -4.94 -8.71 1.01
CA ASP A 39 -5.73 -9.88 1.42
C ASP A 39 -6.73 -10.27 0.32
N ALA A 40 -7.40 -9.30 -0.27
CA ALA A 40 -8.36 -9.55 -1.34
C ALA A 40 -7.69 -10.13 -2.59
N VAL A 41 -6.53 -9.58 -2.96
CA VAL A 41 -5.77 -10.04 -4.13
C VAL A 41 -5.24 -11.46 -3.90
N GLU A 42 -4.78 -11.76 -2.70
CA GLU A 42 -4.27 -13.09 -2.38
C GLU A 42 -5.36 -14.15 -2.55
N ALA A 43 -6.58 -13.82 -2.18
CA ALA A 43 -7.71 -14.74 -2.26
C ALA A 43 -8.29 -14.84 -3.68
N ASP A 44 -7.94 -13.92 -4.57
CA ASP A 44 -8.54 -13.85 -5.92
C ASP A 44 -7.70 -14.68 -6.90
N LYS A 45 -8.24 -15.81 -7.31
CA LYS A 45 -7.53 -16.74 -8.19
C LYS A 45 -7.30 -16.19 -9.59
N GLU A 46 -8.03 -15.15 -9.99
CA GLU A 46 -7.87 -14.54 -11.31
C GLU A 46 -6.68 -13.59 -11.38
N ILE A 47 -6.18 -13.14 -10.23
CA ILE A 47 -5.06 -12.22 -10.18
C ILE A 47 -3.77 -13.01 -10.00
N ARG A 48 -2.79 -12.75 -10.85
CA ARG A 48 -1.53 -13.48 -10.86
C ARG A 48 -0.32 -12.67 -10.46
N CYS A 49 -0.46 -11.34 -10.40
CA CYS A 49 0.66 -10.44 -10.13
C CYS A 49 0.13 -9.17 -9.49
N VAL A 50 0.95 -8.53 -8.66
CA VAL A 50 0.61 -7.27 -8.02
C VAL A 50 1.67 -6.23 -8.39
N ILE A 51 1.21 -5.05 -8.76
CA ILE A 51 2.09 -3.88 -8.92
C ILE A 51 1.71 -2.89 -7.85
N ILE A 52 2.71 -2.39 -7.12
CA ILE A 52 2.50 -1.32 -6.14
C ILE A 52 3.17 -0.06 -6.69
N THR A 53 2.41 1.02 -6.75
CA THR A 53 2.90 2.29 -7.26
C THR A 53 2.34 3.44 -6.42
N GLY A 54 2.71 4.68 -6.76
CA GLY A 54 2.14 5.86 -6.13
C GLY A 54 1.25 6.60 -7.12
N ALA A 55 0.15 7.15 -6.64
CA ALA A 55 -0.73 7.94 -7.47
C ALA A 55 -0.07 9.28 -7.81
N GLY A 56 -0.36 9.80 -9.00
CA GLY A 56 0.17 11.08 -9.46
C GLY A 56 1.58 10.97 -10.00
N GLU A 57 2.23 12.12 -10.12
CA GLU A 57 3.53 12.21 -10.78
C GLU A 57 4.66 12.66 -9.87
N LYS A 58 4.36 13.05 -8.63
CA LYS A 58 5.36 13.66 -7.75
C LYS A 58 6.17 12.65 -6.98
N ALA A 59 5.54 11.58 -6.52
CA ALA A 59 6.25 10.62 -5.68
C ALA A 59 5.59 9.26 -5.71
N PHE A 60 6.41 8.24 -5.59
CA PHE A 60 5.95 6.91 -5.24
C PHE A 60 5.44 6.94 -3.79
N SER A 61 6.32 7.28 -2.88
CA SER A 61 6.01 7.53 -1.47
C SER A 61 7.17 8.27 -0.84
N ALA A 62 6.86 9.21 0.05
CA ALA A 62 7.88 9.95 0.80
C ALA A 62 8.23 9.27 2.13
N GLY A 63 7.71 8.06 2.37
CA GLY A 63 8.01 7.33 3.59
C GLY A 63 6.94 7.53 4.66
N ALA A 64 7.27 7.17 5.90
CA ALA A 64 6.30 7.19 7.00
C ALA A 64 5.78 8.60 7.28
N ASP A 65 4.49 8.70 7.55
CA ASP A 65 3.84 9.97 7.86
C ASP A 65 3.99 10.28 9.34
N LEU A 66 5.10 10.94 9.66
CA LEU A 66 5.38 11.32 11.05
C LEU A 66 4.69 12.63 11.44
N ALA A 67 4.34 13.46 10.45
CA ALA A 67 3.75 14.77 10.71
C ALA A 67 2.32 14.66 11.20
N SER A 68 1.59 13.64 10.75
CA SER A 68 0.20 13.43 11.16
C SER A 68 0.09 12.66 12.49
N GLY A 69 1.22 12.26 13.06
CA GLY A 69 1.23 11.39 14.23
C GLY A 69 0.76 10.00 13.88
N PHE A 70 0.40 9.22 14.90
CA PHE A 70 0.09 7.81 14.73
C PHE A 70 -1.41 7.50 14.86
N GLY A 71 -2.25 8.54 14.87
CA GLY A 71 -3.67 8.36 15.06
C GLY A 71 -3.97 7.81 16.44
N ASP A 72 -4.74 6.73 16.50
CA ASP A 72 -5.08 6.07 17.75
C ASP A 72 -4.02 5.06 18.18
N PHE A 73 -2.90 4.98 17.46
CA PHE A 73 -1.86 4.00 17.73
C PHE A 73 -0.68 4.63 18.46
N SER A 74 -0.03 3.85 19.30
CA SER A 74 1.29 4.23 19.80
C SER A 74 2.30 4.15 18.66
N ALA A 75 3.49 4.73 18.87
CA ALA A 75 4.56 4.63 17.86
C ALA A 75 4.93 3.17 17.59
N VAL A 76 4.93 2.33 18.63
CA VAL A 76 5.26 0.91 18.49
C VAL A 76 4.20 0.21 17.62
N ASP A 77 2.91 0.48 17.89
CA ASP A 77 1.82 -0.13 17.11
C ASP A 77 1.87 0.32 15.65
N PHE A 78 2.17 1.59 15.41
CA PHE A 78 2.30 2.11 14.05
C PHE A 78 3.40 1.39 13.29
N LEU A 79 4.58 1.27 13.91
CA LEU A 79 5.72 0.59 13.28
C LEU A 79 5.40 -0.89 13.04
N LYS A 80 4.73 -1.53 13.99
CA LYS A 80 4.36 -2.93 13.87
C LYS A 80 3.39 -3.17 12.73
N ARG A 81 2.40 -2.29 12.56
CA ARG A 81 1.45 -2.40 11.44
C ARG A 81 2.14 -2.25 10.11
N GLY A 82 3.08 -1.31 10.01
CA GLY A 82 3.87 -1.16 8.79
C GLY A 82 4.71 -2.39 8.53
N GLN A 83 5.35 -2.93 9.55
CA GLN A 83 6.17 -4.13 9.43
C GLN A 83 5.32 -5.32 8.97
N ASP A 84 4.11 -5.47 9.52
CA ASP A 84 3.21 -6.55 9.14
C ASP A 84 2.83 -6.46 7.66
N VAL A 85 2.56 -5.24 7.15
CA VAL A 85 2.23 -5.04 5.74
C VAL A 85 3.41 -5.43 4.86
N TRP A 86 4.61 -4.97 5.19
CA TRP A 86 5.78 -5.26 4.37
C TRP A 86 6.20 -6.73 4.46
N ASN A 87 5.98 -7.38 5.59
CA ASN A 87 6.17 -8.82 5.69
C ASN A 87 5.19 -9.55 4.78
N LYS A 88 3.95 -9.08 4.71
CA LYS A 88 2.96 -9.66 3.80
C LYS A 88 3.39 -9.51 2.35
N VAL A 89 3.96 -8.36 1.98
CA VAL A 89 4.49 -8.14 0.64
C VAL A 89 5.65 -9.09 0.35
N GLU A 90 6.58 -9.21 1.29
CA GLU A 90 7.77 -10.04 1.11
C GLU A 90 7.42 -11.50 0.89
N TYR A 91 6.46 -12.01 1.64
CA TYR A 91 6.08 -13.43 1.58
C TYR A 91 4.80 -13.67 0.78
N PHE A 92 4.41 -12.69 -0.02
CA PHE A 92 3.19 -12.81 -0.82
C PHE A 92 3.31 -13.97 -1.82
N PRO A 93 2.27 -14.80 -1.97
CA PRO A 93 2.37 -15.99 -2.83
C PRO A 93 2.32 -15.71 -4.32
N LYS A 94 2.24 -14.43 -4.71
CA LYS A 94 2.24 -13.99 -6.11
C LYS A 94 3.34 -12.96 -6.27
N PRO A 95 3.90 -12.79 -7.48
CA PRO A 95 4.91 -11.75 -7.70
C PRO A 95 4.38 -10.36 -7.35
N VAL A 96 5.19 -9.58 -6.65
CA VAL A 96 4.88 -8.19 -6.32
C VAL A 96 5.99 -7.32 -6.89
N ILE A 97 5.62 -6.34 -7.69
CA ILE A 97 6.56 -5.46 -8.38
C ILE A 97 6.31 -4.04 -7.88
N ALA A 98 7.38 -3.37 -7.47
CA ALA A 98 7.29 -1.95 -7.14
C ALA A 98 7.56 -1.13 -8.39
N ALA A 99 6.56 -0.38 -8.84
CA ALA A 99 6.72 0.54 -9.96
C ALA A 99 6.94 1.93 -9.40
N ILE A 100 8.20 2.28 -9.23
CA ILE A 100 8.59 3.52 -8.56
C ILE A 100 8.51 4.67 -9.55
N ASN A 101 7.65 5.64 -9.25
CA ASN A 101 7.40 6.81 -10.08
C ASN A 101 7.65 8.08 -9.27
N GLY A 102 8.20 9.07 -9.92
CA GLY A 102 8.45 10.36 -9.26
C GLY A 102 9.81 10.51 -8.61
#